data_afe51b76b0f31f1ada0863ffb6c3e21f
#
_entry.id   afe51b76b0f31f1ada0863ffb6c3e21f
#
_cell.length_a   1.000
_cell.length_b   1.000
_cell.length_c   1.000
_cell.angle_alpha   90.00
_cell.angle_beta   90.00
_cell.angle_gamma   90.00
#
_symmetry.space_group_name_H-M   'P 1'
#
loop_
_entity.id
_entity.type
_entity.pdbx_description
1 polymer ?
#
loop_
_entity_poly.entity_id
_entity_poly.type
_entity_poly.pdbx_seq_one_letter_code
_entity_poly.pdbx_strand_id
1 'polypeptide(L)'
;LDNMRISRLTSTGNARQAAISPDGRYVVHVVREGGQESLWIRQTATTSNVESVPPADVRYDGVTISQDATYVYCSAYEGTQAFSSLYQVPALGGTPRKILEDIDSPVSFSPDGSEFVFVRGIIEPRGADLMVARADGSGERVLASSRGSEIFLNEQPSWAPDGTQVAVAYVSYLKNGNSGVMTIDVASGATRPLGET
;
A
#
# COMPACT_ATOMS: atom_id res chain seq x y z
N LEU A 1 -15.60 -24.38 -8.49
CA LEU A 1 -14.20 -24.27 -8.01
C LEU A 1 -13.22 -25.16 -8.81
N ASP A 2 -13.67 -25.81 -9.90
CA ASP A 2 -12.89 -26.84 -10.62
C ASP A 2 -11.77 -26.30 -11.53
N ASN A 3 -11.51 -24.99 -11.57
CA ASN A 3 -10.49 -24.42 -12.47
C ASN A 3 -9.49 -23.46 -11.80
N MET A 4 -9.36 -23.48 -10.48
CA MET A 4 -8.33 -22.67 -9.82
C MET A 4 -6.95 -23.32 -10.01
N ARG A 5 -6.06 -22.65 -10.77
CA ARG A 5 -4.66 -23.04 -10.92
C ARG A 5 -3.79 -22.19 -10.00
N ILE A 6 -3.00 -22.84 -9.16
CA ILE A 6 -2.00 -22.20 -8.32
C ILE A 6 -0.63 -22.47 -8.94
N SER A 7 0.12 -21.41 -9.22
CA SER A 7 1.50 -21.49 -9.70
C SER A 7 2.42 -20.64 -8.84
N ARG A 8 3.64 -21.15 -8.58
CA ARG A 8 4.67 -20.42 -7.87
C ARG A 8 5.33 -19.42 -8.81
N LEU A 9 5.34 -18.14 -8.48
CA LEU A 9 6.00 -17.09 -9.27
C LEU A 9 7.47 -16.89 -8.88
N THR A 10 7.84 -17.11 -7.61
CA THR A 10 9.21 -16.96 -7.11
C THR A 10 9.69 -18.26 -6.50
N SER A 11 10.98 -18.60 -6.62
CA SER A 11 11.57 -19.85 -6.13
C SER A 11 12.64 -19.68 -5.06
N THR A 12 13.12 -18.45 -4.84
CA THR A 12 14.25 -18.16 -3.92
C THR A 12 13.86 -18.14 -2.45
N GLY A 13 12.58 -17.97 -2.12
CA GLY A 13 12.09 -17.81 -0.74
C GLY A 13 12.35 -16.43 -0.13
N ASN A 14 12.97 -15.51 -0.86
CA ASN A 14 13.38 -14.18 -0.38
C ASN A 14 12.38 -13.07 -0.73
N ALA A 15 11.27 -13.41 -1.43
CA ALA A 15 10.23 -12.45 -1.76
C ALA A 15 9.44 -12.06 -0.50
N ARG A 16 9.18 -10.78 -0.34
CA ARG A 16 8.50 -10.17 0.80
C ARG A 16 7.14 -9.60 0.38
N GLN A 17 7.08 -8.31 0.13
CA GLN A 17 5.89 -7.61 -0.34
C GLN A 17 5.65 -7.90 -1.82
N ALA A 18 4.40 -7.95 -2.26
CA ALA A 18 4.08 -8.10 -3.67
C ALA A 18 2.75 -7.42 -4.01
N ALA A 19 2.66 -6.92 -5.24
CA ALA A 19 1.42 -6.41 -5.82
C ALA A 19 1.29 -6.88 -7.27
N ILE A 20 0.05 -7.05 -7.71
CA ILE A 20 -0.28 -7.38 -9.10
C ILE A 20 -0.83 -6.13 -9.80
N SER A 21 -0.48 -5.93 -11.08
CA SER A 21 -1.06 -4.86 -11.88
C SER A 21 -2.56 -5.06 -12.07
N PRO A 22 -3.36 -3.99 -12.24
CA PRO A 22 -4.81 -4.09 -12.42
C PRO A 22 -5.22 -4.99 -13.60
N ASP A 23 -4.42 -5.05 -14.65
CA ASP A 23 -4.64 -5.91 -15.82
C ASP A 23 -4.12 -7.36 -15.63
N GLY A 24 -3.53 -7.67 -14.47
CA GLY A 24 -2.99 -8.99 -14.12
C GLY A 24 -1.71 -9.40 -14.87
N ARG A 25 -1.10 -8.50 -15.67
CA ARG A 25 0.05 -8.85 -16.51
C ARG A 25 1.39 -8.79 -15.81
N TYR A 26 1.50 -8.01 -14.73
CA TYR A 26 2.75 -7.80 -14.00
C TYR A 26 2.55 -8.03 -12.51
N VAL A 27 3.58 -8.59 -11.88
CA VAL A 27 3.71 -8.65 -10.43
C VAL A 27 5.00 -7.95 -10.05
N VAL A 28 4.90 -6.91 -9.23
CA VAL A 28 6.06 -6.34 -8.53
C VAL A 28 6.25 -7.08 -7.22
N HIS A 29 7.49 -7.32 -6.83
CA HIS A 29 7.79 -7.89 -5.53
C HIS A 29 9.13 -7.37 -4.99
N VAL A 30 9.23 -7.35 -3.67
CA VAL A 30 10.45 -7.00 -2.94
C VAL A 30 11.26 -8.28 -2.73
N VAL A 31 12.56 -8.21 -3.00
CA VAL A 31 13.51 -9.28 -2.66
C VAL A 31 14.45 -8.75 -1.59
N ARG A 32 14.62 -9.53 -0.50
CA ARG A 32 15.58 -9.23 0.56
C ARG A 32 16.73 -10.20 0.53
N GLU A 33 17.95 -9.68 0.40
CA GLU A 33 19.17 -10.44 0.38
C GLU A 33 20.31 -9.67 1.03
N GLY A 34 21.08 -10.33 1.90
CA GLY A 34 22.22 -9.72 2.58
C GLY A 34 21.89 -8.49 3.44
N GLY A 35 20.64 -8.34 3.89
CA GLY A 35 20.17 -7.17 4.65
C GLY A 35 19.69 -6.01 3.79
N GLN A 36 19.90 -6.05 2.48
CA GLN A 36 19.42 -5.07 1.51
C GLN A 36 18.11 -5.53 0.85
N GLU A 37 17.33 -4.58 0.35
CA GLU A 37 16.10 -4.86 -0.38
C GLU A 37 16.16 -4.25 -1.78
N SER A 38 15.54 -4.95 -2.74
CA SER A 38 15.45 -4.58 -4.15
C SER A 38 14.03 -4.78 -4.66
N LEU A 39 13.65 -4.05 -5.72
CA LEU A 39 12.36 -4.22 -6.39
C LEU A 39 12.53 -4.98 -7.71
N TRP A 40 11.68 -5.96 -7.91
CA TRP A 40 11.62 -6.78 -9.11
C TRP A 40 10.24 -6.73 -9.73
N ILE A 41 10.19 -6.67 -11.06
CA ILE A 41 8.93 -6.79 -11.80
C ILE A 41 8.96 -8.07 -12.65
N ARG A 42 7.91 -8.84 -12.54
CA ARG A 42 7.72 -10.10 -13.27
C ARG A 42 6.50 -10.03 -14.15
N GLN A 43 6.64 -10.47 -15.39
CA GLN A 43 5.50 -10.67 -16.28
C GLN A 43 4.83 -12.03 -15.97
N THR A 44 3.51 -12.04 -15.77
CA THR A 44 2.77 -13.24 -15.34
C THR A 44 2.69 -14.31 -16.42
N ALA A 45 2.65 -13.91 -17.71
CA ALA A 45 2.51 -14.81 -18.85
C ALA A 45 3.84 -15.41 -19.32
N THR A 46 4.98 -14.93 -18.82
CA THR A 46 6.32 -15.37 -19.24
C THR A 46 7.21 -15.67 -18.04
N THR A 47 8.46 -16.03 -18.29
CA THR A 47 9.49 -16.16 -17.24
C THR A 47 10.29 -14.88 -17.01
N SER A 48 9.94 -13.79 -17.69
CA SER A 48 10.63 -12.50 -17.55
C SER A 48 10.52 -11.99 -16.13
N ASN A 49 11.67 -11.69 -15.52
CA ASN A 49 11.81 -11.14 -14.19
C ASN A 49 12.96 -10.14 -14.22
N VAL A 50 12.66 -8.87 -14.03
CA VAL A 50 13.62 -7.76 -14.21
C VAL A 50 13.77 -7.02 -12.89
N GLU A 51 15.01 -6.73 -12.51
CA GLU A 51 15.31 -5.84 -11.41
C GLU A 51 14.96 -4.40 -11.80
N SER A 52 13.98 -3.82 -11.11
CA SER A 52 13.50 -2.46 -11.34
C SER A 52 14.27 -1.44 -10.51
N VAL A 53 14.62 -1.81 -9.27
CA VAL A 53 15.46 -1.02 -8.36
C VAL A 53 16.51 -1.96 -7.77
N PRO A 54 17.82 -1.61 -7.87
CA PRO A 54 18.89 -2.43 -7.33
C PRO A 54 18.86 -2.51 -5.79
N PRO A 55 19.56 -3.50 -5.20
CA PRO A 55 19.66 -3.64 -3.75
C PRO A 55 20.21 -2.38 -3.07
N ALA A 56 19.53 -1.96 -2.00
CA ALA A 56 19.92 -0.80 -1.19
C ALA A 56 19.62 -1.04 0.29
N ASP A 57 20.18 -0.20 1.16
CA ASP A 57 19.85 -0.15 2.58
C ASP A 57 18.50 0.58 2.76
N VAL A 58 17.46 -0.10 2.38
CA VAL A 58 16.08 0.35 2.42
C VAL A 58 15.21 -0.78 2.93
N ARG A 59 14.11 -0.45 3.62
CA ARG A 59 13.07 -1.39 4.01
C ARG A 59 11.75 -0.98 3.39
N TYR A 60 11.25 -1.79 2.48
CA TYR A 60 9.93 -1.58 1.89
C TYR A 60 8.84 -2.12 2.81
N ASP A 61 7.87 -1.28 3.16
CA ASP A 61 6.67 -1.68 3.90
C ASP A 61 5.54 -2.11 2.99
N GLY A 62 5.53 -1.62 1.75
CA GLY A 62 4.55 -2.06 0.77
C GLY A 62 4.83 -1.56 -0.64
N VAL A 63 4.17 -2.22 -1.58
CA VAL A 63 4.27 -1.90 -3.02
C VAL A 63 2.89 -1.90 -3.64
N THR A 64 2.67 -0.98 -4.59
CA THR A 64 1.44 -0.86 -5.36
C THR A 64 1.79 -0.49 -6.80
N ILE A 65 1.05 -0.99 -7.78
CA ILE A 65 1.23 -0.64 -9.19
C ILE A 65 0.14 0.35 -9.59
N SER A 66 0.51 1.39 -10.35
CA SER A 66 -0.47 2.36 -10.90
C SER A 66 -1.49 1.67 -11.81
N GLN A 67 -2.67 2.31 -12.01
CA GLN A 67 -3.76 1.77 -12.81
C GLN A 67 -3.34 1.46 -14.26
N ASP A 68 -2.44 2.25 -14.82
CA ASP A 68 -1.89 2.08 -16.17
C ASP A 68 -0.65 1.17 -16.23
N ALA A 69 -0.21 0.61 -15.09
CA ALA A 69 0.98 -0.21 -14.92
C ALA A 69 2.30 0.48 -15.35
N THR A 70 2.35 1.81 -15.42
CA THR A 70 3.57 2.55 -15.80
C THR A 70 4.50 2.82 -14.63
N TYR A 71 3.96 2.86 -13.39
CA TYR A 71 4.72 3.14 -12.18
C TYR A 71 4.44 2.12 -11.07
N VAL A 72 5.48 1.87 -10.30
CA VAL A 72 5.40 1.22 -8.98
C VAL A 72 5.48 2.31 -7.92
N TYR A 73 4.57 2.27 -6.96
CA TYR A 73 4.61 3.09 -5.76
C TYR A 73 5.03 2.22 -4.59
N CYS A 74 6.01 2.66 -3.82
CA CYS A 74 6.49 1.90 -2.67
C CYS A 74 6.66 2.82 -1.46
N SER A 75 6.10 2.41 -0.33
CA SER A 75 6.39 3.00 0.97
C SER A 75 7.65 2.37 1.53
N ALA A 76 8.62 3.18 1.93
CA ALA A 76 9.92 2.68 2.35
C ALA A 76 10.59 3.57 3.40
N TYR A 77 11.35 2.93 4.28
CA TYR A 77 12.29 3.56 5.20
C TYR A 77 13.69 3.51 4.59
N GLU A 78 14.40 4.63 4.58
CA GLU A 78 15.80 4.71 4.16
C GLU A 78 16.72 4.73 5.38
N GLY A 79 17.65 3.78 5.46
CA GLY A 79 18.62 3.69 6.55
C GLY A 79 17.94 3.70 7.93
N THR A 80 18.24 4.71 8.74
CA THR A 80 17.72 4.87 10.12
C THR A 80 16.59 5.88 10.25
N GLN A 81 15.93 6.27 9.16
CA GLN A 81 14.83 7.23 9.22
C GLN A 81 13.68 6.72 10.08
N ALA A 82 13.09 7.63 10.87
CA ALA A 82 11.99 7.32 11.78
C ALA A 82 10.64 7.17 11.07
N PHE A 83 10.51 7.78 9.89
CA PHE A 83 9.28 7.80 9.08
C PHE A 83 9.53 7.23 7.71
N SER A 84 8.56 6.52 7.17
CA SER A 84 8.64 6.06 5.80
C SER A 84 8.23 7.16 4.82
N SER A 85 8.67 7.03 3.58
CA SER A 85 8.32 7.92 2.48
C SER A 85 7.73 7.13 1.33
N LEU A 86 6.87 7.76 0.55
CA LEU A 86 6.33 7.18 -0.67
C LEU A 86 7.21 7.55 -1.86
N TYR A 87 7.65 6.54 -2.58
CA TYR A 87 8.43 6.67 -3.81
C TYR A 87 7.63 6.20 -5.01
N GLN A 88 7.78 6.92 -6.10
CA GLN A 88 7.32 6.52 -7.43
C GLN A 88 8.52 6.05 -8.25
N VAL A 89 8.42 4.86 -8.81
CA VAL A 89 9.48 4.22 -9.61
C VAL A 89 8.88 3.85 -10.97
N PRO A 90 9.51 4.18 -12.11
CA PRO A 90 9.08 3.65 -13.40
C PRO A 90 9.08 2.11 -13.37
N ALA A 91 8.02 1.46 -13.84
CA ALA A 91 7.87 0.00 -13.72
C ALA A 91 9.00 -0.78 -14.41
N LEU A 92 9.52 -0.26 -15.51
CA LEU A 92 10.64 -0.89 -16.26
C LEU A 92 12.02 -0.51 -15.73
N GLY A 93 12.09 0.10 -14.54
CA GLY A 93 13.33 0.56 -13.92
C GLY A 93 13.61 2.04 -14.15
N GLY A 94 14.35 2.61 -13.22
CA GLY A 94 14.71 4.03 -13.23
C GLY A 94 14.96 4.56 -11.82
N THR A 95 15.22 5.84 -11.70
CA THR A 95 15.49 6.48 -10.42
C THR A 95 14.18 6.65 -9.63
N PRO A 96 14.08 6.13 -8.40
CA PRO A 96 12.95 6.41 -7.51
C PRO A 96 12.81 7.90 -7.25
N ARG A 97 11.59 8.42 -7.32
CA ARG A 97 11.26 9.80 -7.00
C ARG A 97 10.40 9.82 -5.73
N LYS A 98 10.89 10.46 -4.68
CA LYS A 98 10.10 10.69 -3.46
C LYS A 98 8.96 11.66 -3.79
N ILE A 99 7.73 11.29 -3.43
CA ILE A 99 6.53 12.10 -3.68
C ILE A 99 5.78 12.48 -2.41
N LEU A 100 5.99 11.75 -1.31
CA LEU A 100 5.33 12.03 -0.04
C LEU A 100 6.22 11.57 1.12
N GLU A 101 6.15 12.26 2.26
CA GLU A 101 6.80 11.87 3.51
C GLU A 101 5.77 11.53 4.58
N ASP A 102 6.20 10.82 5.62
CA ASP A 102 5.38 10.47 6.77
C ASP A 102 4.13 9.66 6.37
N ILE A 103 4.37 8.50 5.79
CA ILE A 103 3.35 7.55 5.38
C ILE A 103 3.57 6.22 6.12
N ASP A 104 2.53 5.70 6.78
CA ASP A 104 2.66 4.51 7.63
C ASP A 104 1.99 3.25 7.03
N SER A 105 1.49 3.33 5.81
CA SER A 105 0.92 2.17 5.11
C SER A 105 1.27 2.18 3.62
N PRO A 106 1.12 1.05 2.92
CA PRO A 106 1.04 1.05 1.47
C PRO A 106 -0.16 1.87 0.97
N VAL A 107 -0.12 2.34 -0.28
CA VAL A 107 -1.20 3.13 -0.87
C VAL A 107 -2.19 2.27 -1.67
N SER A 108 -3.45 2.74 -1.77
CA SER A 108 -4.45 2.21 -2.69
C SER A 108 -4.98 3.33 -3.58
N PHE A 109 -4.96 3.13 -4.89
CA PHE A 109 -5.43 4.12 -5.85
C PHE A 109 -6.96 4.14 -5.98
N SER A 110 -7.50 5.33 -6.25
CA SER A 110 -8.85 5.49 -6.76
C SER A 110 -9.01 4.75 -8.10
N PRO A 111 -10.23 4.34 -8.48
CA PRO A 111 -10.44 3.59 -9.73
C PRO A 111 -9.98 4.32 -10.99
N ASP A 112 -10.02 5.65 -10.98
CA ASP A 112 -9.52 6.50 -12.07
C ASP A 112 -8.01 6.80 -12.00
N GLY A 113 -7.34 6.35 -10.91
CA GLY A 113 -5.91 6.56 -10.68
C GLY A 113 -5.50 7.98 -10.33
N SER A 114 -6.46 8.91 -10.14
CA SER A 114 -6.16 10.32 -9.89
C SER A 114 -5.74 10.63 -8.45
N GLU A 115 -6.20 9.83 -7.50
CA GLU A 115 -5.88 9.95 -6.08
C GLU A 115 -5.41 8.59 -5.51
N PHE A 116 -4.81 8.63 -4.34
CA PHE A 116 -4.56 7.45 -3.52
C PHE A 116 -4.88 7.73 -2.05
N VAL A 117 -5.20 6.66 -1.31
CA VAL A 117 -5.40 6.67 0.14
C VAL A 117 -4.28 5.95 0.85
N PHE A 118 -3.97 6.39 2.07
CA PHE A 118 -2.99 5.79 2.97
C PHE A 118 -3.29 6.12 4.42
N VAL A 119 -2.68 5.37 5.34
CA VAL A 119 -2.78 5.63 6.78
C VAL A 119 -1.55 6.41 7.24
N ARG A 120 -1.77 7.43 8.06
CA ARG A 120 -0.75 8.17 8.80
C ARG A 120 -1.02 8.06 10.30
N GLY A 121 -0.07 7.49 11.03
CA GLY A 121 -0.14 7.38 12.48
C GLY A 121 0.03 8.74 13.16
N ILE A 122 -0.70 8.95 14.26
CA ILE A 122 -0.60 10.14 15.08
C ILE A 122 -0.11 9.75 16.47
N ILE A 123 0.98 10.36 16.91
CA ILE A 123 1.59 10.06 18.21
C ILE A 123 0.79 10.68 19.35
N GLU A 124 0.44 11.97 19.23
CA GLU A 124 -0.22 12.72 20.29
C GLU A 124 -1.34 13.64 19.75
N PRO A 125 -2.62 13.40 20.12
CA PRO A 125 -3.13 12.22 20.84
C PRO A 125 -3.05 10.95 19.97
N ARG A 126 -2.72 9.81 20.57
CA ARG A 126 -2.56 8.54 19.84
C ARG A 126 -3.75 8.23 18.97
N GLY A 127 -3.48 7.93 17.70
CA GLY A 127 -4.49 7.63 16.70
C GLY A 127 -3.90 7.39 15.34
N ALA A 128 -4.75 7.42 14.32
CA ALA A 128 -4.34 7.42 12.94
C ALA A 128 -5.35 8.18 12.07
N ASP A 129 -4.87 8.76 11.00
CA ASP A 129 -5.68 9.41 9.97
C ASP A 129 -5.63 8.58 8.68
N LEU A 130 -6.79 8.37 8.08
CA LEU A 130 -6.88 7.93 6.69
C LEU A 130 -6.77 9.19 5.82
N MET A 131 -5.68 9.25 5.09
CA MET A 131 -5.31 10.38 4.24
C MET A 131 -5.64 10.10 2.78
N VAL A 132 -5.94 11.15 2.04
CA VAL A 132 -6.04 11.14 0.57
C VAL A 132 -5.07 12.15 0.01
N ALA A 133 -4.39 11.81 -1.08
CA ALA A 133 -3.57 12.73 -1.87
C ALA A 133 -3.76 12.44 -3.37
N ARG A 134 -3.41 13.43 -4.22
CA ARG A 134 -3.35 13.21 -5.67
C ARG A 134 -2.21 12.25 -6.00
N ALA A 135 -2.27 11.64 -7.18
CA ALA A 135 -1.27 10.67 -7.64
C ALA A 135 0.16 11.24 -7.68
N ASP A 136 0.33 12.56 -7.75
CA ASP A 136 1.62 13.24 -7.68
C ASP A 136 2.10 13.56 -6.24
N GLY A 137 1.30 13.20 -5.22
CA GLY A 137 1.54 13.47 -3.81
C GLY A 137 1.01 14.82 -3.32
N SER A 138 0.46 15.66 -4.18
CA SER A 138 -0.05 16.97 -3.79
C SER A 138 -1.47 16.88 -3.21
N GLY A 139 -1.91 17.96 -2.55
CA GLY A 139 -3.31 18.11 -2.12
C GLY A 139 -3.72 17.13 -1.01
N GLU A 140 -2.81 16.80 -0.12
CA GLU A 140 -3.11 15.94 1.03
C GLU A 140 -4.29 16.48 1.84
N ARG A 141 -5.20 15.58 2.20
CA ARG A 141 -6.33 15.85 3.08
C ARG A 141 -6.68 14.67 3.96
N VAL A 142 -7.22 14.93 5.12
CA VAL A 142 -7.78 13.88 5.99
C VAL A 142 -9.15 13.47 5.42
N LEU A 143 -9.34 12.18 5.20
CA LEU A 143 -10.64 11.61 4.83
C LEU A 143 -11.41 11.19 6.09
N ALA A 144 -10.74 10.49 7.01
CA ALA A 144 -11.31 10.08 8.28
C ALA A 144 -10.22 9.99 9.35
N SER A 145 -10.61 10.15 10.61
CA SER A 145 -9.70 10.07 11.76
C SER A 145 -10.16 9.02 12.73
N SER A 146 -9.22 8.26 13.28
CA SER A 146 -9.45 7.35 14.39
C SER A 146 -8.65 7.79 15.61
N ARG A 147 -9.31 7.84 16.78
CA ARG A 147 -8.71 8.27 18.03
C ARG A 147 -9.25 7.43 19.20
N GLY A 148 -8.49 7.36 20.27
CA GLY A 148 -8.95 6.74 21.52
C GLY A 148 -9.00 5.23 21.44
N SER A 149 -10.19 4.64 21.46
CA SER A 149 -10.38 3.20 21.61
C SER A 149 -10.37 2.41 20.31
N GLU A 150 -10.59 3.06 19.18
CA GLU A 150 -10.57 2.43 17.85
C GLU A 150 -9.55 3.16 16.99
N ILE A 151 -8.54 2.45 16.52
CA ILE A 151 -7.41 3.04 15.79
C ILE A 151 -7.20 2.28 14.49
N PHE A 152 -7.11 3.02 13.37
CA PHE A 152 -6.74 2.45 12.07
C PHE A 152 -5.35 1.82 12.15
N LEU A 153 -5.21 0.66 11.54
CA LEU A 153 -3.95 -0.05 11.45
C LEU A 153 -3.14 0.44 10.23
N ASN A 154 -1.83 0.30 10.33
CA ASN A 154 -0.89 0.65 9.26
C ASN A 154 -0.88 -0.41 8.13
N GLU A 155 -2.04 -1.04 7.91
CA GLU A 155 -2.25 -1.97 6.81
C GLU A 155 -2.70 -1.21 5.56
N GLN A 156 -2.52 -1.82 4.39
CA GLN A 156 -2.94 -1.22 3.14
C GLN A 156 -4.47 -1.00 3.13
N PRO A 157 -4.95 0.24 3.02
CA PRO A 157 -6.36 0.48 2.77
C PRO A 157 -6.76 -0.03 1.38
N SER A 158 -8.03 -0.23 1.11
CA SER A 158 -8.53 -0.70 -0.17
C SER A 158 -9.65 0.20 -0.67
N TRP A 159 -9.43 0.87 -1.80
CA TRP A 159 -10.45 1.66 -2.46
C TRP A 159 -11.42 0.74 -3.21
N ALA A 160 -12.72 0.99 -3.04
CA ALA A 160 -13.75 0.22 -3.74
C ALA A 160 -13.73 0.52 -5.25
N PRO A 161 -14.02 -0.47 -6.11
CA PRO A 161 -13.97 -0.29 -7.57
C PRO A 161 -14.94 0.76 -8.12
N ASP A 162 -16.00 1.10 -7.38
CA ASP A 162 -16.95 2.15 -7.74
C ASP A 162 -16.53 3.56 -7.29
N GLY A 163 -15.41 3.66 -6.57
CA GLY A 163 -14.86 4.93 -6.09
C GLY A 163 -15.57 5.52 -4.87
N THR A 164 -16.63 4.90 -4.35
CA THR A 164 -17.48 5.51 -3.32
C THR A 164 -17.02 5.26 -1.90
N GLN A 165 -16.25 4.20 -1.66
CA GLN A 165 -15.84 3.77 -0.33
C GLN A 165 -14.36 3.36 -0.28
N VAL A 166 -13.78 3.44 0.91
CA VAL A 166 -12.48 2.88 1.25
C VAL A 166 -12.64 1.93 2.43
N ALA A 167 -12.09 0.73 2.33
CA ALA A 167 -11.97 -0.19 3.46
C ALA A 167 -10.63 0.00 4.16
N VAL A 168 -10.63 0.03 5.50
CA VAL A 168 -9.42 0.12 6.33
C VAL A 168 -9.51 -0.83 7.51
N ALA A 169 -8.40 -1.48 7.85
CA ALA A 169 -8.31 -2.30 9.05
C ALA A 169 -8.21 -1.40 10.29
N TYR A 170 -8.82 -1.83 11.39
CA TYR A 170 -8.74 -1.15 12.68
C TYR A 170 -8.61 -2.14 13.84
N VAL A 171 -8.13 -1.65 14.96
CA VAL A 171 -8.12 -2.36 16.25
C VAL A 171 -9.05 -1.62 17.23
N SER A 172 -9.88 -2.39 17.97
CA SER A 172 -10.73 -1.85 19.03
C SER A 172 -10.23 -2.30 20.40
N TYR A 173 -9.73 -1.37 21.18
CA TYR A 173 -9.28 -1.62 22.56
C TYR A 173 -10.46 -1.81 23.54
N LEU A 174 -11.68 -1.38 23.19
CA LEU A 174 -12.91 -1.66 23.97
C LEU A 174 -13.34 -3.12 23.86
N LYS A 175 -13.00 -3.79 22.75
CA LYS A 175 -13.34 -5.19 22.48
C LYS A 175 -12.12 -6.11 22.67
N ASN A 176 -11.35 -5.91 23.72
CA ASN A 176 -10.17 -6.72 24.06
C ASN A 176 -9.09 -6.75 22.96
N GLY A 177 -8.92 -5.70 22.19
CA GLY A 177 -7.95 -5.62 21.10
C GLY A 177 -8.36 -6.37 19.85
N ASN A 178 -9.63 -6.68 19.66
CA ASN A 178 -10.14 -7.30 18.44
C ASN A 178 -9.94 -6.37 17.26
N SER A 179 -9.46 -6.92 16.15
CA SER A 179 -9.33 -6.22 14.88
C SER A 179 -10.57 -6.44 14.01
N GLY A 180 -10.86 -5.46 13.17
CA GLY A 180 -11.95 -5.50 12.22
C GLY A 180 -11.64 -4.68 10.98
N VAL A 181 -12.64 -4.52 10.13
CA VAL A 181 -12.58 -3.66 8.95
C VAL A 181 -13.66 -2.61 9.06
N MET A 182 -13.31 -1.35 8.80
CA MET A 182 -14.26 -0.24 8.60
C MET A 182 -14.35 0.12 7.13
N THR A 183 -15.53 0.53 6.69
CA THR A 183 -15.71 1.24 5.42
C THR A 183 -15.89 2.72 5.70
N ILE A 184 -15.29 3.53 4.86
CA ILE A 184 -15.33 5.00 4.92
C ILE A 184 -15.93 5.50 3.61
N ASP A 185 -16.99 6.29 3.69
CA ASP A 185 -17.59 6.97 2.55
C ASP A 185 -16.67 8.10 2.07
N VAL A 186 -16.29 8.08 0.81
CA VAL A 186 -15.28 9.02 0.26
C VAL A 186 -15.79 10.47 0.23
N ALA A 187 -17.08 10.68 0.04
CA ALA A 187 -17.66 12.01 -0.07
C ALA A 187 -17.84 12.69 1.30
N SER A 188 -18.23 11.92 2.33
CA SER A 188 -18.57 12.45 3.66
C SER A 188 -17.55 12.15 4.76
N GLY A 189 -16.65 11.17 4.56
CA GLY A 189 -15.77 10.65 5.59
C GLY A 189 -16.49 9.81 6.66
N ALA A 190 -17.76 9.48 6.47
CA ALA A 190 -18.53 8.69 7.42
C ALA A 190 -18.00 7.26 7.51
N THR A 191 -17.80 6.76 8.73
CA THR A 191 -17.23 5.45 9.00
C THR A 191 -18.30 4.44 9.40
N ARG A 192 -18.17 3.18 8.97
CA ARG A 192 -19.04 2.06 9.38
C ARG A 192 -18.21 0.78 9.55
N PRO A 193 -18.35 0.04 10.66
CA PRO A 193 -17.78 -1.30 10.78
C PRO A 193 -18.36 -2.24 9.70
N LEU A 194 -17.49 -3.04 9.08
CA LEU A 194 -17.89 -4.07 8.13
C LEU A 194 -18.19 -5.37 8.90
N GLY A 195 -19.42 -5.87 8.83
CA GLY A 195 -19.79 -7.17 9.40
C GLY A 195 -20.35 -7.15 10.82
N GLU A 196 -20.71 -6.00 11.39
CA GLU A 196 -21.61 -5.96 12.56
C GLU A 196 -23.07 -6.01 12.07
N THR A 197 -23.70 -7.17 12.21
CA THR A 197 -25.16 -7.38 12.13
C THR A 197 -25.74 -7.36 13.52
#